data_0207040c5b5b7782601926189400bf93
#
_entry.id   0207040c5b5b7782601926189400bf93
#
_cell.length_a   1.000
_cell.length_b   1.000
_cell.length_c   1.000
_cell.angle_alpha   90.00
_cell.angle_beta   90.00
_cell.angle_gamma   90.00
#
_symmetry.space_group_name_H-M   'P 1'
#
loop_
_entity.id
_entity.type
_entity.pdbx_description
1 polymer ?
#
loop_
_entity_poly.entity_id
_entity_poly.type
_entity_poly.pdbx_seq_one_letter_code
_entity_poly.pdbx_strand_id
1 'polypeptide(L)'
;MEDNMIKSMTGFGRAEAVSKERKVSVELKSVNHRYLDLNIKMPKRLSYFEGEIRNVMKTYIRRGKVDVFITYEDYTMGGMALKYNAELAKEYLGYLNQMSEELGIENDIRVSTLSRYPDVFTMEEQAPDEEELWNFLEGPLHEACRKFVETRQREGANLKQDLLGKLDGLEAKVDVVEKRSPEVVKAYREKLEAKMHELLEDNQIDDSRIAAEVILFSDKICNDEETVRLRSHIHGMRKILEEKEGVGRKMDFMAQEMNREANTILSKSNDLTVSNVAIDLKTEIEKIREQIQNIE
;
A
#
# COMPACT_ATOMS: atom_id res chain seq x y z
N MET A 1 -13.78 11.42 -16.16
CA MET A 1 -12.74 12.46 -15.93
C MET A 1 -11.96 12.27 -14.62
N GLU A 2 -11.93 11.06 -14.03
CA GLU A 2 -11.38 10.82 -12.67
C GLU A 2 -10.04 10.06 -12.64
N ASP A 3 -9.43 9.77 -13.77
CA ASP A 3 -8.25 8.87 -13.85
C ASP A 3 -6.90 9.60 -13.80
N ASN A 4 -6.87 10.82 -13.30
CA ASN A 4 -5.70 11.72 -13.42
C ASN A 4 -4.98 12.01 -12.08
N MET A 5 -5.26 11.27 -11.00
CA MET A 5 -4.67 11.52 -9.70
C MET A 5 -3.75 10.38 -9.27
N ILE A 6 -2.62 10.75 -8.67
CA ILE A 6 -1.75 9.81 -7.94
C ILE A 6 -2.59 9.10 -6.88
N LYS A 7 -2.48 7.76 -6.83
CA LYS A 7 -3.16 6.92 -5.86
C LYS A 7 -2.16 6.37 -4.85
N SER A 8 -2.55 6.28 -3.58
CA SER A 8 -1.80 5.53 -2.59
C SER A 8 -1.97 4.03 -2.81
N MET A 9 -0.96 3.23 -2.51
CA MET A 9 -1.08 1.76 -2.49
C MET A 9 -1.83 1.26 -1.25
N THR A 10 -1.94 2.06 -0.19
CA THR A 10 -2.77 1.79 0.98
C THR A 10 -4.17 2.32 0.76
N GLY A 11 -5.16 1.61 1.26
CA GLY A 11 -6.57 2.02 1.12
C GLY A 11 -7.48 1.16 1.98
N PHE A 12 -8.67 1.71 2.22
CA PHE A 12 -9.73 1.07 2.97
C PHE A 12 -11.08 1.35 2.31
N GLY A 13 -11.91 0.32 2.22
CA GLY A 13 -13.29 0.45 1.75
C GLY A 13 -14.20 -0.52 2.50
N ARG A 14 -15.37 -0.07 2.91
CA ARG A 14 -16.37 -0.92 3.56
C ARG A 14 -17.78 -0.53 3.10
N ALA A 15 -18.55 -1.55 2.81
CA ALA A 15 -19.98 -1.41 2.54
C ALA A 15 -20.78 -2.56 3.14
N GLU A 16 -22.03 -2.32 3.41
CA GLU A 16 -22.95 -3.29 4.00
C GLU A 16 -24.30 -3.21 3.28
N ALA A 17 -24.90 -4.37 3.06
CA ALA A 17 -26.31 -4.46 2.72
C ALA A 17 -27.05 -5.22 3.82
N VAL A 18 -28.18 -4.69 4.22
CA VAL A 18 -29.04 -5.28 5.25
C VAL A 18 -30.44 -5.40 4.69
N SER A 19 -30.99 -6.60 4.72
CA SER A 19 -32.39 -6.88 4.48
C SER A 19 -33.05 -7.39 5.77
N LYS A 20 -34.37 -7.71 5.73
CA LYS A 20 -35.04 -8.34 6.86
C LYS A 20 -34.53 -9.75 7.15
N GLU A 21 -33.97 -10.40 6.16
CA GLU A 21 -33.60 -11.80 6.17
C GLU A 21 -32.10 -12.03 6.20
N ARG A 22 -31.30 -11.07 5.71
CA ARG A 22 -29.86 -11.26 5.46
C ARG A 22 -29.07 -9.99 5.67
N LYS A 23 -27.83 -10.14 6.08
CA LYS A 23 -26.83 -9.06 6.11
C LYS A 23 -25.56 -9.52 5.44
N VAL A 24 -25.00 -8.67 4.57
CA VAL A 24 -23.69 -8.83 3.97
C VAL A 24 -22.84 -7.61 4.32
N SER A 25 -21.60 -7.83 4.72
CA SER A 25 -20.59 -6.76 4.87
C SER A 25 -19.35 -7.14 4.06
N VAL A 26 -18.87 -6.19 3.28
CA VAL A 26 -17.63 -6.31 2.48
C VAL A 26 -16.64 -5.27 2.95
N GLU A 27 -15.45 -5.71 3.36
CA GLU A 27 -14.37 -4.85 3.82
C GLU A 27 -13.11 -5.13 3.00
N LEU A 28 -12.46 -4.07 2.51
CA LEU A 28 -11.26 -4.09 1.70
C LEU A 28 -10.15 -3.34 2.42
N LYS A 29 -8.98 -3.96 2.54
CA LYS A 29 -7.75 -3.33 3.05
C LYS A 29 -6.60 -3.62 2.11
N SER A 30 -5.76 -2.63 1.81
CA SER A 30 -4.56 -2.87 1.00
C SER A 30 -3.29 -2.38 1.65
N VAL A 31 -2.21 -3.05 1.29
CA VAL A 31 -0.84 -2.65 1.60
C VAL A 31 -0.01 -2.64 0.32
N ASN A 32 1.14 -1.96 0.36
CA ASN A 32 2.05 -1.90 -0.77
C ASN A 32 2.48 -3.31 -1.20
N HIS A 33 2.30 -3.61 -2.48
CA HIS A 33 2.82 -4.82 -3.11
C HIS A 33 3.06 -4.60 -4.61
N ARG A 34 4.08 -5.29 -5.16
CA ARG A 34 4.51 -5.11 -6.56
C ARG A 34 3.45 -5.54 -7.58
N TYR A 35 2.69 -6.57 -7.27
CA TYR A 35 1.64 -7.14 -8.12
C TYR A 35 0.30 -7.07 -7.42
N LEU A 36 -0.79 -7.29 -8.18
CA LEU A 36 -2.11 -7.47 -7.57
C LEU A 36 -2.17 -8.86 -6.92
N ASP A 37 -2.27 -8.88 -5.60
CA ASP A 37 -2.48 -10.08 -4.79
C ASP A 37 -3.78 -9.92 -4.00
N LEU A 38 -4.78 -10.76 -4.32
CA LEU A 38 -6.10 -10.72 -3.71
C LEU A 38 -6.26 -11.90 -2.77
N ASN A 39 -6.34 -11.62 -1.48
CA ASN A 39 -6.62 -12.60 -0.43
C ASN A 39 -8.06 -12.42 0.05
N ILE A 40 -8.94 -13.32 -0.38
CA ILE A 40 -10.37 -13.24 -0.11
C ILE A 40 -10.73 -14.21 1.01
N LYS A 41 -11.27 -13.67 2.11
CA LYS A 41 -11.81 -14.42 3.25
C LYS A 41 -13.31 -14.26 3.28
N MET A 42 -14.01 -15.38 3.13
CA MET A 42 -15.47 -15.40 3.08
C MET A 42 -16.04 -16.69 3.67
N PRO A 43 -17.32 -16.73 4.08
CA PRO A 43 -18.01 -17.96 4.48
C PRO A 43 -18.07 -18.98 3.36
N LYS A 44 -18.06 -20.28 3.70
CA LYS A 44 -18.14 -21.39 2.72
C LYS A 44 -19.33 -21.26 1.76
N ARG A 45 -20.45 -20.71 2.22
CA ARG A 45 -21.65 -20.47 1.41
C ARG A 45 -21.44 -19.51 0.24
N LEU A 46 -20.42 -18.68 0.27
CA LEU A 46 -20.11 -17.71 -0.79
C LEU A 46 -18.90 -18.13 -1.64
N SER A 47 -18.28 -19.28 -1.35
CA SER A 47 -17.00 -19.68 -1.96
C SER A 47 -17.09 -19.91 -3.48
N TYR A 48 -18.25 -20.25 -4.01
CA TYR A 48 -18.45 -20.40 -5.44
C TYR A 48 -18.42 -19.08 -6.22
N PHE A 49 -18.62 -17.92 -5.55
CA PHE A 49 -18.48 -16.59 -6.15
C PHE A 49 -17.06 -16.02 -6.15
N GLU A 50 -16.06 -16.78 -5.69
CA GLU A 50 -14.69 -16.25 -5.61
C GLU A 50 -14.19 -15.75 -6.97
N GLY A 51 -14.54 -16.42 -8.06
CA GLY A 51 -14.17 -16.05 -9.42
C GLY A 51 -14.75 -14.69 -9.83
N GLU A 52 -16.05 -14.51 -9.62
CA GLU A 52 -16.80 -13.29 -9.92
C GLU A 52 -16.30 -12.11 -9.08
N ILE A 53 -16.09 -12.33 -7.77
CA ILE A 53 -15.54 -11.32 -6.87
C ILE A 53 -14.17 -10.85 -7.35
N ARG A 54 -13.28 -11.79 -7.72
CA ARG A 54 -11.95 -11.47 -8.28
C ARG A 54 -12.06 -10.67 -9.58
N ASN A 55 -13.02 -11.00 -10.45
CA ASN A 55 -13.23 -10.28 -11.69
C ASN A 55 -13.71 -8.86 -11.44
N VAL A 56 -14.69 -8.67 -10.57
CA VAL A 56 -15.16 -7.33 -10.16
C VAL A 56 -14.01 -6.51 -9.59
N MET A 57 -13.22 -7.06 -8.67
CA MET A 57 -12.12 -6.34 -8.05
C MET A 57 -11.03 -5.90 -9.05
N LYS A 58 -10.72 -6.73 -10.05
CA LYS A 58 -9.74 -6.39 -11.10
C LYS A 58 -10.17 -5.20 -11.97
N THR A 59 -11.45 -4.85 -12.02
CA THR A 59 -11.93 -3.65 -12.72
C THR A 59 -11.58 -2.36 -11.98
N TYR A 60 -11.42 -2.43 -10.65
CA TYR A 60 -11.13 -1.28 -9.79
C TYR A 60 -9.65 -1.18 -9.39
N ILE A 61 -8.94 -2.32 -9.27
CA ILE A 61 -7.63 -2.40 -8.63
C ILE A 61 -6.64 -3.09 -9.57
N ARG A 62 -5.56 -2.37 -9.92
CA ARG A 62 -4.51 -2.89 -10.82
C ARG A 62 -3.31 -3.45 -10.06
N ARG A 63 -3.04 -2.96 -8.82
CA ARG A 63 -1.83 -3.29 -8.05
C ARG A 63 -2.09 -3.20 -6.55
N GLY A 64 -1.26 -3.91 -5.76
CA GLY A 64 -1.30 -3.96 -4.31
C GLY A 64 -1.72 -5.32 -3.78
N LYS A 65 -1.36 -5.62 -2.53
CA LYS A 65 -1.92 -6.76 -1.80
C LYS A 65 -3.19 -6.31 -1.10
N VAL A 66 -4.31 -6.92 -1.44
CA VAL A 66 -5.64 -6.56 -0.94
C VAL A 66 -6.23 -7.71 -0.17
N ASP A 67 -6.45 -7.51 1.11
CA ASP A 67 -7.24 -8.41 1.95
C ASP A 67 -8.72 -8.01 1.85
N VAL A 68 -9.55 -8.97 1.48
CA VAL A 68 -11.00 -8.83 1.34
C VAL A 68 -11.67 -9.69 2.40
N PHE A 69 -12.49 -9.07 3.23
CA PHE A 69 -13.26 -9.75 4.25
C PHE A 69 -14.73 -9.62 3.91
N ILE A 70 -15.39 -10.75 3.66
CA ILE A 70 -16.81 -10.80 3.40
C ILE A 70 -17.47 -11.56 4.56
N THR A 71 -18.43 -10.93 5.22
CA THR A 71 -19.27 -11.57 6.22
C THR A 71 -20.69 -11.69 5.70
N TYR A 72 -21.34 -12.79 6.01
CA TYR A 72 -22.73 -13.06 5.68
C TYR A 72 -23.45 -13.58 6.90
N GLU A 73 -24.55 -12.96 7.24
CA GLU A 73 -25.44 -13.36 8.31
C GLU A 73 -26.82 -13.62 7.72
N ASP A 74 -27.41 -14.76 8.04
CA ASP A 74 -28.75 -15.16 7.63
C ASP A 74 -29.64 -15.14 8.85
N TYR A 75 -30.68 -14.33 8.80
CA TYR A 75 -31.66 -14.18 9.90
C TYR A 75 -32.95 -14.97 9.62
N THR A 76 -33.06 -15.69 8.49
CA THR A 76 -34.21 -16.51 8.21
C THR A 76 -34.30 -17.64 9.23
N MET A 77 -35.35 -17.60 10.03
CA MET A 77 -35.67 -18.71 10.90
C MET A 77 -36.15 -19.88 10.01
N GLY A 78 -35.24 -20.74 9.57
CA GLY A 78 -35.71 -21.93 8.89
C GLY A 78 -34.95 -22.38 7.65
N GLY A 79 -33.67 -22.07 7.54
CA GLY A 79 -32.83 -22.70 6.53
C GLY A 79 -32.69 -24.23 6.66
N MET A 80 -33.37 -24.83 7.60
CA MET A 80 -33.44 -26.30 7.76
C MET A 80 -34.82 -26.80 7.35
N ALA A 81 -34.89 -27.44 6.19
CA ALA A 81 -36.07 -28.21 5.81
C ALA A 81 -35.96 -29.63 6.37
N LEU A 82 -37.04 -30.06 7.03
CA LEU A 82 -37.16 -31.45 7.46
C LEU A 82 -37.49 -32.32 6.22
N LYS A 83 -36.56 -33.20 5.85
CA LYS A 83 -36.74 -34.12 4.73
C LYS A 83 -37.04 -35.51 5.25
N TYR A 84 -38.11 -36.10 4.70
CA TYR A 84 -38.49 -37.48 4.98
C TYR A 84 -37.96 -38.42 3.91
N ASN A 85 -37.15 -39.41 4.34
CA ASN A 85 -36.61 -40.46 3.45
C ASN A 85 -37.59 -41.66 3.49
N ALA A 86 -38.54 -41.63 2.56
CA ALA A 86 -39.60 -42.65 2.48
C ALA A 86 -39.05 -44.05 2.08
N GLU A 87 -37.97 -44.11 1.28
CA GLU A 87 -37.37 -45.39 0.85
C GLU A 87 -36.66 -46.05 2.02
N LEU A 88 -35.85 -45.34 2.74
CA LEU A 88 -35.13 -45.83 3.93
C LEU A 88 -36.14 -46.27 5.03
N ALA A 89 -37.21 -45.52 5.22
CA ALA A 89 -38.28 -45.88 6.17
C ALA A 89 -38.94 -47.21 5.79
N LYS A 90 -39.19 -47.44 4.51
CA LYS A 90 -39.73 -48.73 4.00
C LYS A 90 -38.75 -49.86 4.21
N GLU A 91 -37.47 -49.67 3.97
CA GLU A 91 -36.44 -50.69 4.23
C GLU A 91 -36.37 -51.09 5.69
N TYR A 92 -36.33 -50.09 6.62
CA TYR A 92 -36.40 -50.37 8.04
C TYR A 92 -37.63 -51.18 8.42
N LEU A 93 -38.80 -50.80 7.93
CA LEU A 93 -40.04 -51.51 8.19
C LEU A 93 -40.02 -52.96 7.63
N GLY A 94 -39.41 -53.15 6.44
CA GLY A 94 -39.22 -54.45 5.82
C GLY A 94 -38.37 -55.37 6.69
N TYR A 95 -37.24 -54.90 7.16
CA TYR A 95 -36.33 -55.70 8.02
C TYR A 95 -36.99 -56.00 9.39
N LEU A 96 -37.72 -55.07 9.96
CA LEU A 96 -38.40 -55.24 11.23
C LEU A 96 -39.52 -56.34 11.11
N ASN A 97 -40.24 -56.36 10.01
CA ASN A 97 -41.20 -57.42 9.72
C ASN A 97 -40.52 -58.77 9.56
N GLN A 98 -39.42 -58.84 8.80
CA GLN A 98 -38.63 -60.05 8.65
C GLN A 98 -38.06 -60.57 9.99
N MET A 99 -37.55 -59.71 10.84
CA MET A 99 -37.13 -60.04 12.21
C MET A 99 -38.29 -60.61 13.07
N SER A 100 -39.46 -60.02 12.95
CA SER A 100 -40.65 -60.50 13.64
C SER A 100 -41.03 -61.94 13.23
N GLU A 101 -40.98 -62.22 11.92
CA GLU A 101 -41.29 -63.55 11.39
C GLU A 101 -40.20 -64.58 11.75
N GLU A 102 -38.91 -64.24 11.58
CA GLU A 102 -37.80 -65.15 11.85
C GLU A 102 -37.64 -65.51 13.34
N LEU A 103 -37.89 -64.53 14.22
CA LEU A 103 -37.71 -64.72 15.67
C LEU A 103 -39.01 -65.10 16.41
N GLY A 104 -40.14 -65.05 15.75
CA GLY A 104 -41.45 -65.34 16.35
C GLY A 104 -41.89 -64.31 17.38
N ILE A 105 -41.47 -63.08 17.24
CA ILE A 105 -41.79 -61.94 18.17
C ILE A 105 -42.80 -61.04 17.48
N GLU A 106 -43.73 -60.48 18.24
CA GLU A 106 -44.72 -59.53 17.68
C GLU A 106 -44.05 -58.23 17.27
N ASN A 107 -44.31 -57.74 16.07
CA ASN A 107 -43.85 -56.43 15.61
C ASN A 107 -44.69 -55.33 16.20
N ASP A 108 -44.13 -54.56 17.16
CA ASP A 108 -44.78 -53.47 17.86
C ASP A 108 -44.42 -52.10 17.29
N ILE A 109 -43.81 -52.03 16.08
CA ILE A 109 -43.32 -50.81 15.49
C ILE A 109 -44.45 -49.79 15.27
N ARG A 110 -44.22 -48.58 15.76
CA ARG A 110 -45.10 -47.44 15.55
C ARG A 110 -44.41 -46.36 14.73
N VAL A 111 -45.19 -45.51 14.09
CA VAL A 111 -44.66 -44.36 13.32
C VAL A 111 -43.72 -43.50 14.19
N SER A 112 -44.04 -43.34 15.47
CA SER A 112 -43.19 -42.60 16.43
C SER A 112 -41.84 -43.26 16.70
N THR A 113 -41.74 -44.58 16.55
CA THR A 113 -40.47 -45.33 16.67
C THR A 113 -39.71 -45.28 15.37
N LEU A 114 -40.35 -45.54 14.25
CA LEU A 114 -39.76 -45.48 12.90
C LEU A 114 -39.19 -44.11 12.58
N SER A 115 -39.88 -43.05 13.03
CA SER A 115 -39.42 -41.67 12.82
C SER A 115 -38.10 -41.30 13.55
N ARG A 116 -37.68 -42.12 14.53
CA ARG A 116 -36.45 -41.92 15.31
C ARG A 116 -35.27 -42.71 14.79
N TYR A 117 -35.48 -43.59 13.80
CA TYR A 117 -34.37 -44.31 13.20
C TYR A 117 -33.47 -43.37 12.41
N PRO A 118 -32.14 -43.63 12.38
CA PRO A 118 -31.17 -42.80 11.68
C PRO A 118 -31.60 -42.50 10.24
N ASP A 119 -31.47 -41.26 9.83
CA ASP A 119 -31.64 -40.78 8.45
C ASP A 119 -33.07 -40.95 7.86
N VAL A 120 -34.08 -41.40 8.66
CA VAL A 120 -35.50 -41.38 8.29
C VAL A 120 -36.00 -39.95 8.15
N PHE A 121 -35.59 -39.08 9.07
CA PHE A 121 -35.73 -37.64 8.96
C PHE A 121 -34.38 -36.98 9.05
N THR A 122 -34.06 -36.21 8.04
CA THR A 122 -32.84 -35.39 8.00
C THR A 122 -33.24 -33.92 7.98
N MET A 123 -32.45 -33.10 8.67
CA MET A 123 -32.54 -31.66 8.51
C MET A 123 -31.52 -31.25 7.41
N GLU A 124 -32.06 -30.83 6.27
CA GLU A 124 -31.22 -30.30 5.17
C GLU A 124 -31.31 -28.77 5.17
N GLU A 125 -30.15 -28.15 5.09
CA GLU A 125 -30.12 -26.70 4.79
C GLU A 125 -30.69 -26.49 3.38
N GLN A 126 -31.69 -25.63 3.27
CA GLN A 126 -32.10 -25.15 1.95
C GLN A 126 -31.00 -24.33 1.38
N ALA A 127 -30.42 -24.77 0.28
CA ALA A 127 -29.45 -23.95 -0.47
C ALA A 127 -30.18 -22.69 -0.94
N PRO A 128 -29.68 -21.52 -0.58
CA PRO A 128 -30.26 -20.29 -1.10
C PRO A 128 -30.06 -20.25 -2.62
N ASP A 129 -30.95 -19.53 -3.33
CA ASP A 129 -30.80 -19.27 -4.74
C ASP A 129 -29.48 -18.52 -4.98
N GLU A 130 -28.58 -19.11 -5.77
CA GLU A 130 -27.24 -18.54 -6.06
C GLU A 130 -27.37 -17.18 -6.74
N GLU A 131 -28.33 -17.01 -7.65
CA GLU A 131 -28.55 -15.76 -8.37
C GLU A 131 -29.02 -14.66 -7.42
N GLU A 132 -29.93 -14.97 -6.51
CA GLU A 132 -30.42 -14.02 -5.50
C GLU A 132 -29.29 -13.61 -4.53
N LEU A 133 -28.43 -14.56 -4.16
CA LEU A 133 -27.32 -14.31 -3.26
C LEU A 133 -26.24 -13.45 -3.91
N TRP A 134 -25.95 -13.68 -5.18
CA TRP A 134 -25.04 -12.85 -5.94
C TRP A 134 -25.55 -11.42 -6.07
N ASN A 135 -26.80 -11.25 -6.48
CA ASN A 135 -27.43 -9.93 -6.60
C ASN A 135 -27.41 -9.14 -5.28
N PHE A 136 -27.50 -9.83 -4.15
CA PHE A 136 -27.41 -9.20 -2.83
C PHE A 136 -25.97 -8.83 -2.45
N LEU A 137 -24.96 -9.59 -2.88
CA LEU A 137 -23.52 -9.35 -2.64
C LEU A 137 -22.94 -8.31 -3.57
N GLU A 138 -23.33 -8.29 -4.84
CA GLU A 138 -22.72 -7.47 -5.90
C GLU A 138 -22.76 -5.97 -5.58
N GLY A 139 -23.90 -5.48 -5.10
CA GLY A 139 -24.07 -4.08 -4.74
C GLY A 139 -23.06 -3.59 -3.69
N PRO A 140 -23.02 -4.20 -2.50
CA PRO A 140 -22.03 -3.90 -1.47
C PRO A 140 -20.58 -4.08 -1.94
N LEU A 141 -20.28 -5.08 -2.77
CA LEU A 141 -18.94 -5.30 -3.32
C LEU A 141 -18.49 -4.11 -4.17
N HIS A 142 -19.33 -3.67 -5.11
CA HIS A 142 -19.04 -2.50 -5.94
C HIS A 142 -18.93 -1.21 -5.11
N GLU A 143 -19.76 -1.03 -4.10
CA GLU A 143 -19.70 0.13 -3.21
C GLU A 143 -18.44 0.14 -2.36
N ALA A 144 -18.04 -1.00 -1.79
CA ALA A 144 -16.80 -1.15 -1.05
C ALA A 144 -15.58 -0.86 -1.93
N CYS A 145 -15.57 -1.36 -3.19
CA CYS A 145 -14.52 -1.06 -4.16
C CYS A 145 -14.45 0.44 -4.51
N ARG A 146 -15.58 1.12 -4.69
CA ARG A 146 -15.60 2.58 -4.94
C ARG A 146 -15.01 3.35 -3.76
N LYS A 147 -15.47 3.09 -2.53
CA LYS A 147 -14.94 3.72 -1.32
C LYS A 147 -13.45 3.45 -1.12
N PHE A 148 -13.01 2.25 -1.48
CA PHE A 148 -11.61 1.88 -1.46
C PHE A 148 -10.78 2.73 -2.43
N VAL A 149 -11.22 2.90 -3.68
CA VAL A 149 -10.55 3.74 -4.68
C VAL A 149 -10.55 5.21 -4.25
N GLU A 150 -11.67 5.74 -3.74
CA GLU A 150 -11.77 7.11 -3.21
C GLU A 150 -10.78 7.36 -2.06
N THR A 151 -10.65 6.39 -1.15
CA THR A 151 -9.68 6.48 -0.04
C THR A 151 -8.25 6.55 -0.58
N ARG A 152 -7.89 5.70 -1.56
CA ARG A 152 -6.57 5.71 -2.20
C ARG A 152 -6.27 7.01 -2.94
N GLN A 153 -7.26 7.59 -3.61
CA GLN A 153 -7.13 8.89 -4.31
C GLN A 153 -6.90 10.03 -3.31
N ARG A 154 -7.69 10.07 -2.23
CA ARG A 154 -7.54 11.10 -1.17
C ARG A 154 -6.18 11.02 -0.50
N GLU A 155 -5.74 9.80 -0.17
CA GLU A 155 -4.44 9.58 0.45
C GLU A 155 -3.29 9.89 -0.53
N GLY A 156 -3.43 9.53 -1.81
CA GLY A 156 -2.48 9.89 -2.88
C GLY A 156 -2.34 11.40 -3.06
N ALA A 157 -3.44 12.15 -2.98
CA ALA A 157 -3.40 13.62 -3.03
C ALA A 157 -2.64 14.22 -1.83
N ASN A 158 -2.84 13.68 -0.63
CA ASN A 158 -2.11 14.11 0.57
C ASN A 158 -0.62 13.80 0.45
N LEU A 159 -0.26 12.60 -0.04
CA LEU A 159 1.14 12.22 -0.29
C LEU A 159 1.81 13.14 -1.32
N LYS A 160 1.10 13.48 -2.40
CA LYS A 160 1.60 14.44 -3.40
C LYS A 160 1.92 15.79 -2.77
N GLN A 161 1.02 16.32 -1.95
CA GLN A 161 1.20 17.61 -1.29
C GLN A 161 2.38 17.61 -0.30
N ASP A 162 2.51 16.53 0.50
CA ASP A 162 3.64 16.38 1.42
C ASP A 162 4.98 16.27 0.67
N LEU A 163 5.02 15.52 -0.44
CA LEU A 163 6.21 15.42 -1.28
C LEU A 163 6.61 16.77 -1.89
N LEU A 164 5.63 17.56 -2.37
CA LEU A 164 5.91 18.91 -2.89
C LEU A 164 6.52 19.79 -1.81
N GLY A 165 5.96 19.78 -0.58
CA GLY A 165 6.54 20.53 0.54
C GLY A 165 7.96 20.08 0.91
N LYS A 166 8.26 18.78 0.85
CA LYS A 166 9.62 18.26 1.07
C LYS A 166 10.59 18.70 -0.03
N LEU A 167 10.15 18.72 -1.29
CA LEU A 167 10.94 19.21 -2.41
C LEU A 167 11.26 20.71 -2.28
N ASP A 168 10.32 21.53 -1.79
CA ASP A 168 10.55 22.94 -1.48
C ASP A 168 11.59 23.09 -0.36
N GLY A 169 11.52 22.25 0.66
CA GLY A 169 12.49 22.19 1.74
C GLY A 169 13.90 21.80 1.28
N LEU A 170 14.02 20.88 0.31
CA LEU A 170 15.31 20.53 -0.29
C LEU A 170 15.90 21.70 -1.10
N GLU A 171 15.07 22.39 -1.89
CA GLU A 171 15.50 23.53 -2.68
C GLU A 171 16.04 24.68 -1.79
N ALA A 172 15.37 24.97 -0.67
CA ALA A 172 15.86 25.93 0.31
C ALA A 172 17.22 25.53 0.92
N LYS A 173 17.47 24.23 1.14
CA LYS A 173 18.77 23.74 1.63
C LYS A 173 19.86 23.88 0.57
N VAL A 174 19.55 23.65 -0.70
CA VAL A 174 20.48 23.90 -1.82
C VAL A 174 20.88 25.37 -1.85
N ASP A 175 19.94 26.29 -1.65
CA ASP A 175 20.23 27.73 -1.55
C ASP A 175 21.25 28.05 -0.45
N VAL A 176 21.16 27.35 0.70
CA VAL A 176 22.12 27.56 1.81
C VAL A 176 23.53 27.10 1.39
N VAL A 177 23.66 25.96 0.71
CA VAL A 177 24.95 25.46 0.20
C VAL A 177 25.57 26.46 -0.78
N GLU A 178 24.79 26.94 -1.76
CA GLU A 178 25.26 27.90 -2.78
C GLU A 178 25.73 29.23 -2.18
N LYS A 179 24.97 29.76 -1.21
CA LYS A 179 25.32 31.00 -0.52
C LYS A 179 26.55 30.85 0.38
N ARG A 180 26.68 29.69 1.01
CA ARG A 180 27.79 29.44 1.94
C ARG A 180 29.13 29.18 1.22
N SER A 181 29.12 28.55 0.03
CA SER A 181 30.32 28.17 -0.72
C SER A 181 31.33 29.33 -0.91
N PRO A 182 30.96 30.52 -1.39
CA PRO A 182 31.89 31.65 -1.54
C PRO A 182 32.41 32.18 -0.20
N GLU A 183 31.61 32.10 0.87
CA GLU A 183 32.02 32.53 2.22
C GLU A 183 33.13 31.60 2.77
N VAL A 184 33.04 30.29 2.50
CA VAL A 184 34.04 29.29 2.91
C VAL A 184 35.37 29.56 2.23
N VAL A 185 35.36 29.87 0.92
CA VAL A 185 36.55 30.22 0.17
C VAL A 185 37.21 31.50 0.75
N LYS A 186 36.39 32.54 1.03
CA LYS A 186 36.88 33.78 1.63
C LYS A 186 37.52 33.55 3.01
N ALA A 187 36.82 32.81 3.89
CA ALA A 187 37.31 32.48 5.23
C ALA A 187 38.60 31.63 5.17
N TYR A 188 38.73 30.73 4.19
CA TYR A 188 39.96 29.97 3.98
C TYR A 188 41.12 30.89 3.60
N ARG A 189 40.93 31.84 2.67
CA ARG A 189 41.91 32.82 2.27
C ARG A 189 42.40 33.66 3.47
N GLU A 190 41.48 34.23 4.22
CA GLU A 190 41.78 35.04 5.43
C GLU A 190 42.61 34.23 6.45
N LYS A 191 42.24 32.97 6.67
CA LYS A 191 42.96 32.05 7.58
C LYS A 191 44.37 31.75 7.07
N LEU A 192 44.56 31.56 5.74
CA LEU A 192 45.83 31.29 5.13
C LEU A 192 46.75 32.49 5.24
N GLU A 193 46.26 33.68 4.93
CA GLU A 193 46.99 34.96 5.07
C GLU A 193 47.44 35.17 6.52
N ALA A 194 46.54 35.01 7.50
CA ALA A 194 46.87 35.15 8.92
C ALA A 194 47.94 34.16 9.38
N LYS A 195 47.87 32.88 8.93
CA LYS A 195 48.83 31.86 9.31
C LYS A 195 50.21 32.08 8.67
N MET A 196 50.26 32.64 7.46
CA MET A 196 51.51 33.02 6.82
C MET A 196 52.18 34.21 7.52
N HIS A 197 51.43 35.20 7.95
CA HIS A 197 51.94 36.30 8.78
C HIS A 197 52.56 35.80 10.09
N GLU A 198 51.90 34.84 10.75
CA GLU A 198 52.40 34.24 11.99
C GLU A 198 53.72 33.49 11.80
N LEU A 199 53.90 32.79 10.65
CA LEU A 199 55.03 31.91 10.42
C LEU A 199 56.28 32.60 9.77
N LEU A 200 56.08 33.70 9.06
CA LEU A 200 57.14 34.29 8.21
C LEU A 200 57.79 35.56 8.74
N GLU A 201 57.48 36.02 9.97
CA GLU A 201 58.13 37.15 10.65
C GLU A 201 58.66 38.24 9.66
N ASP A 202 57.80 39.02 9.01
CA ASP A 202 58.14 40.13 8.08
C ASP A 202 58.81 39.80 6.74
N ASN A 203 58.94 38.56 6.33
CA ASN A 203 59.31 38.24 4.96
C ASN A 203 58.19 38.49 3.97
N GLN A 204 58.48 39.09 2.81
CA GLN A 204 57.48 39.37 1.79
C GLN A 204 56.69 38.10 1.40
N ILE A 205 55.40 38.13 1.66
CA ILE A 205 54.48 37.07 1.27
C ILE A 205 54.26 37.19 -0.24
N ASP A 206 54.55 36.10 -0.99
CA ASP A 206 54.23 36.03 -2.40
C ASP A 206 52.71 35.79 -2.57
N ASP A 207 51.96 36.88 -2.83
CA ASP A 207 50.51 36.84 -3.07
C ASP A 207 50.11 35.84 -4.15
N SER A 208 51.00 35.54 -5.10
CA SER A 208 50.76 34.56 -6.17
C SER A 208 50.60 33.14 -5.64
N ARG A 209 51.36 32.79 -4.58
CA ARG A 209 51.27 31.47 -3.93
C ARG A 209 50.00 31.31 -3.13
N ILE A 210 49.59 32.38 -2.41
CA ILE A 210 48.29 32.39 -1.69
C ILE A 210 47.17 32.24 -2.71
N ALA A 211 47.19 33.00 -3.80
CA ALA A 211 46.17 32.93 -4.83
C ALA A 211 46.07 31.51 -5.45
N ALA A 212 47.22 30.88 -5.75
CA ALA A 212 47.25 29.52 -6.30
C ALA A 212 46.64 28.49 -5.33
N GLU A 213 46.96 28.55 -4.03
CA GLU A 213 46.39 27.66 -3.03
C GLU A 213 44.88 27.85 -2.82
N VAL A 214 44.44 29.13 -2.81
CA VAL A 214 43.02 29.43 -2.74
C VAL A 214 42.22 28.92 -3.93
N ILE A 215 42.80 28.99 -5.15
CA ILE A 215 42.19 28.42 -6.36
C ILE A 215 42.09 26.90 -6.24
N LEU A 216 43.14 26.21 -5.87
CA LEU A 216 43.11 24.74 -5.66
C LEU A 216 42.12 24.32 -4.59
N PHE A 217 42.03 25.07 -3.50
CA PHE A 217 41.05 24.84 -2.46
C PHE A 217 39.62 25.05 -2.98
N SER A 218 39.39 26.17 -3.70
CA SER A 218 38.08 26.48 -4.29
C SER A 218 37.60 25.38 -5.23
N ASP A 219 38.48 24.90 -6.11
CA ASP A 219 38.14 23.80 -7.04
C ASP A 219 37.80 22.51 -6.30
N LYS A 220 38.51 22.21 -5.21
CA LYS A 220 38.27 21.02 -4.40
C LYS A 220 36.91 21.02 -3.71
N ILE A 221 36.46 22.18 -3.22
CA ILE A 221 35.17 22.31 -2.49
C ILE A 221 34.00 22.77 -3.37
N CYS A 222 34.27 22.98 -4.67
CA CYS A 222 33.22 23.45 -5.61
C CYS A 222 32.08 22.45 -5.70
N ASN A 223 30.87 22.91 -5.40
CA ASN A 223 29.63 22.12 -5.43
C ASN A 223 28.68 22.60 -6.52
N ASP A 224 29.10 23.47 -7.43
CA ASP A 224 28.20 24.11 -8.41
C ASP A 224 27.52 23.09 -9.32
N GLU A 225 28.25 22.06 -9.75
CA GLU A 225 27.71 21.01 -10.59
C GLU A 225 26.65 20.19 -9.83
N GLU A 226 26.93 19.81 -8.60
CA GLU A 226 26.04 19.02 -7.76
C GLU A 226 24.77 19.80 -7.37
N THR A 227 24.88 21.08 -7.07
CA THR A 227 23.73 21.92 -6.75
C THR A 227 22.82 22.12 -7.96
N VAL A 228 23.40 22.37 -9.15
CA VAL A 228 22.65 22.48 -10.42
C VAL A 228 21.96 21.17 -10.76
N ARG A 229 22.65 20.02 -10.64
CA ARG A 229 22.04 18.70 -10.87
C ARG A 229 20.92 18.41 -9.86
N LEU A 230 21.13 18.69 -8.59
CA LEU A 230 20.14 18.48 -7.55
C LEU A 230 18.88 19.31 -7.80
N ARG A 231 19.01 20.58 -8.20
CA ARG A 231 17.87 21.41 -8.65
C ARG A 231 17.16 20.82 -9.87
N SER A 232 17.91 20.33 -10.84
CA SER A 232 17.35 19.69 -12.02
C SER A 232 16.53 18.45 -11.64
N HIS A 233 17.04 17.63 -10.71
CA HIS A 233 16.34 16.45 -10.22
C HIS A 233 15.10 16.80 -9.40
N ILE A 234 15.14 17.82 -8.53
CA ILE A 234 13.98 18.35 -7.80
C ILE A 234 12.89 18.78 -8.78
N HIS A 235 13.27 19.56 -9.81
CA HIS A 235 12.32 19.99 -10.83
C HIS A 235 11.76 18.81 -11.65
N GLY A 236 12.60 17.85 -12.00
CA GLY A 236 12.18 16.62 -12.66
C GLY A 236 11.17 15.82 -11.84
N MET A 237 11.39 15.72 -10.52
CA MET A 237 10.48 15.02 -9.61
C MET A 237 9.12 15.72 -9.52
N ARG A 238 9.08 17.07 -9.47
CA ARG A 238 7.82 17.83 -9.54
C ARG A 238 7.04 17.55 -10.82
N LYS A 239 7.72 17.43 -11.97
CA LYS A 239 7.07 17.07 -13.25
C LYS A 239 6.51 15.66 -13.24
N ILE A 240 7.26 14.69 -12.70
CA ILE A 240 6.79 13.30 -12.60
C ILE A 240 5.53 13.20 -11.74
N LEU A 241 5.42 14.02 -10.67
CA LEU A 241 4.20 14.10 -9.84
C LEU A 241 2.95 14.58 -10.59
N GLU A 242 3.08 15.15 -11.78
CA GLU A 242 1.97 15.52 -12.66
C GLU A 242 1.68 14.46 -13.75
N GLU A 243 2.49 13.41 -13.85
CA GLU A 243 2.30 12.34 -14.84
C GLU A 243 1.22 11.34 -14.39
N LYS A 244 0.68 10.60 -15.37
CA LYS A 244 -0.47 9.70 -15.15
C LYS A 244 -0.10 8.28 -14.80
N GLU A 245 1.05 7.78 -15.24
CA GLU A 245 1.43 6.37 -15.11
C GLU A 245 2.93 6.20 -14.84
N GLY A 246 3.27 5.14 -14.11
CA GLY A 246 4.66 4.76 -13.87
C GLY A 246 5.44 5.70 -12.95
N VAL A 247 4.74 6.53 -12.19
CA VAL A 247 5.29 7.61 -11.36
C VAL A 247 6.28 7.07 -10.33
N GLY A 248 5.92 6.04 -9.56
CA GLY A 248 6.72 5.55 -8.44
C GLY A 248 8.13 5.10 -8.84
N ARG A 249 8.29 4.37 -9.97
CA ARG A 249 9.61 3.89 -10.41
C ARG A 249 10.51 5.02 -10.90
N LYS A 250 9.94 5.99 -11.64
CA LYS A 250 10.67 7.16 -12.11
C LYS A 250 11.14 8.02 -10.94
N MET A 251 10.27 8.20 -9.94
CA MET A 251 10.59 8.95 -8.73
C MET A 251 11.65 8.27 -7.87
N ASP A 252 11.62 6.94 -7.71
CA ASP A 252 12.67 6.20 -6.98
C ASP A 252 14.04 6.37 -7.63
N PHE A 253 14.10 6.29 -8.96
CA PHE A 253 15.33 6.57 -9.70
C PHE A 253 15.81 8.01 -9.46
N MET A 254 14.92 8.99 -9.55
CA MET A 254 15.26 10.39 -9.33
C MET A 254 15.77 10.64 -7.89
N ALA A 255 15.13 10.01 -6.89
CA ALA A 255 15.57 10.09 -5.50
C ALA A 255 16.98 9.49 -5.29
N GLN A 256 17.33 8.41 -6.01
CA GLN A 256 18.67 7.83 -5.99
C GLN A 256 19.71 8.79 -6.56
N GLU A 257 19.42 9.46 -7.68
CA GLU A 257 20.32 10.48 -8.25
C GLU A 257 20.46 11.67 -7.30
N MET A 258 19.37 12.16 -6.71
CA MET A 258 19.42 13.24 -5.71
C MET A 258 20.31 12.85 -4.50
N ASN A 259 20.22 11.62 -4.02
CA ASN A 259 21.05 11.12 -2.94
C ASN A 259 22.52 11.05 -3.34
N ARG A 260 22.81 10.72 -4.59
CA ARG A 260 24.17 10.72 -5.13
C ARG A 260 24.78 12.14 -5.11
N GLU A 261 24.03 13.14 -5.58
CA GLU A 261 24.51 14.53 -5.56
C GLU A 261 24.72 15.04 -4.12
N ALA A 262 23.77 14.76 -3.20
CA ALA A 262 23.92 15.10 -1.79
C ALA A 262 25.14 14.42 -1.13
N ASN A 263 25.47 13.18 -1.49
CA ASN A 263 26.68 12.49 -1.04
C ASN A 263 27.95 13.17 -1.54
N THR A 264 27.96 13.63 -2.78
CA THR A 264 29.11 14.34 -3.37
C THR A 264 29.31 15.69 -2.67
N ILE A 265 28.25 16.46 -2.44
CA ILE A 265 28.31 17.70 -1.66
C ILE A 265 28.91 17.44 -0.27
N LEU A 266 28.44 16.40 0.43
CA LEU A 266 28.97 16.04 1.74
C LEU A 266 30.46 15.68 1.69
N SER A 267 30.88 14.92 0.70
CA SER A 267 32.29 14.47 0.56
C SER A 267 33.27 15.59 0.18
N LYS A 268 32.80 16.61 -0.55
CA LYS A 268 33.57 17.80 -0.90
C LYS A 268 33.59 18.86 0.20
N SER A 269 32.65 18.76 1.17
CA SER A 269 32.48 19.76 2.22
C SER A 269 33.65 19.81 3.18
N ASN A 270 34.12 21.01 3.44
CA ASN A 270 35.15 21.34 4.45
C ASN A 270 34.67 22.39 5.46
N ASP A 271 33.37 22.65 5.46
CA ASP A 271 32.66 23.59 6.35
C ASP A 271 31.58 22.83 7.11
N LEU A 272 31.48 23.08 8.42
CA LEU A 272 30.51 22.38 9.29
C LEU A 272 29.05 22.66 8.89
N THR A 273 28.75 23.90 8.46
CA THR A 273 27.41 24.30 8.03
C THR A 273 26.99 23.54 6.78
N VAL A 274 27.88 23.49 5.75
CA VAL A 274 27.62 22.76 4.51
C VAL A 274 27.50 21.27 4.78
N SER A 275 28.35 20.70 5.64
CA SER A 275 28.27 19.28 6.03
C SER A 275 26.94 18.93 6.69
N ASN A 276 26.48 19.75 7.65
CA ASN A 276 25.20 19.54 8.31
C ASN A 276 24.03 19.62 7.33
N VAL A 277 24.02 20.64 6.46
CA VAL A 277 22.99 20.77 5.41
C VAL A 277 23.00 19.59 4.45
N ALA A 278 24.16 19.08 4.07
CA ALA A 278 24.27 17.90 3.19
C ALA A 278 23.73 16.62 3.88
N ILE A 279 23.95 16.46 5.18
CA ILE A 279 23.36 15.37 5.97
C ILE A 279 21.84 15.51 6.03
N ASP A 280 21.33 16.72 6.23
CA ASP A 280 19.90 17.00 6.23
C ASP A 280 19.26 16.75 4.86
N LEU A 281 19.94 17.14 3.76
CA LEU A 281 19.51 16.82 2.39
C LEU A 281 19.34 15.31 2.21
N LYS A 282 20.34 14.52 2.60
CA LYS A 282 20.28 13.06 2.52
C LYS A 282 19.11 12.49 3.33
N THR A 283 18.92 12.98 4.53
CA THR A 283 17.83 12.52 5.41
C THR A 283 16.47 12.80 4.81
N GLU A 284 16.26 14.00 4.26
CA GLU A 284 14.99 14.36 3.61
C GLU A 284 14.77 13.59 2.30
N ILE A 285 15.82 13.36 1.52
CA ILE A 285 15.75 12.54 0.30
C ILE A 285 15.33 11.10 0.63
N GLU A 286 15.86 10.51 1.71
CA GLU A 286 15.46 9.17 2.11
C GLU A 286 14.00 9.11 2.59
N LYS A 287 13.51 10.11 3.33
CA LYS A 287 12.10 10.23 3.70
C LYS A 287 11.19 10.34 2.46
N ILE A 288 11.61 11.11 1.44
CA ILE A 288 10.90 11.19 0.16
C ILE A 288 10.85 9.81 -0.49
N ARG A 289 11.96 9.09 -0.50
CA ARG A 289 12.06 7.76 -1.09
C ARG A 289 11.17 6.73 -0.43
N GLU A 290 11.08 6.75 0.91
CA GLU A 290 10.15 5.90 1.66
C GLU A 290 8.68 6.18 1.28
N GLN A 291 8.31 7.45 1.11
CA GLN A 291 6.95 7.81 0.71
C GLN A 291 6.62 7.44 -0.72
N ILE A 292 7.58 7.57 -1.64
CA ILE A 292 7.43 7.16 -3.04
C ILE A 292 7.03 5.67 -3.16
N GLN A 293 7.51 4.83 -2.24
CA GLN A 293 7.16 3.40 -2.23
C GLN A 293 5.65 3.16 -2.04
N ASN A 294 4.91 4.11 -1.50
CA ASN A 294 3.46 4.03 -1.29
C ASN A 294 2.64 4.64 -2.44
N ILE A 295 3.27 5.05 -3.54
CA ILE A 295 2.62 5.70 -4.69
C ILE A 295 2.44 4.71 -5.85
N GLU A 296 1.24 4.74 -6.42
CA GLU A 296 0.86 4.01 -7.64
C GLU A 296 0.72 4.97 -8.83
#